data_917daef9e7418a9f44d7f40074e358f9
#
_entry.id   917daef9e7418a9f44d7f40074e358f9
#
_cell.length_a   1.000
_cell.length_b   1.000
_cell.length_c   1.000
_cell.angle_alpha   90.00
_cell.angle_beta   90.00
_cell.angle_gamma   90.00
#
_symmetry.space_group_name_H-M   'P 1'
#
loop_
_entity.id
_entity.type
_entity.pdbx_description
1 polymer ?
#
loop_
_entity_poly.entity_id
_entity_poly.type
_entity_poly.pdbx_seq_one_letter_code
_entity_poly.pdbx_strand_id
1 'polypeptide(L)'
;MNRKRNIYKLIILAIIVLLAMAAYMTIGVKFHNERLMRFAFKIRYPKLIAMVITAFTIGGASIVFQSVINNTIVTPCLLGMNSLYTLIHTAVVFFLGSGSMLVINANMSFALDLVIMGVVATFIYSYLFKVTNHNVLYVLLIGTVLTSFFSSIQSTLTRIMDPNEYDTLLTSLVASFSNVNSEIIIFSLIIIAAIIVIFRKELAMLDVLTLGK
;
A
#
# COMPACT_ATOMS: atom_id res chain seq x y z
N MET A 1 14.12 6.09 -32.15
CA MET A 1 13.07 7.13 -32.37
C MET A 1 12.01 7.22 -31.26
N ASN A 2 11.99 6.33 -30.27
CA ASN A 2 10.89 6.29 -29.27
C ASN A 2 11.16 7.06 -27.95
N ARG A 3 12.41 7.38 -27.59
CA ARG A 3 12.75 7.99 -26.29
C ARG A 3 12.11 9.38 -26.11
N LYS A 4 12.21 10.26 -27.12
CA LYS A 4 11.61 11.62 -27.06
C LYS A 4 10.08 11.54 -26.91
N ARG A 5 9.41 10.66 -27.65
CA ARG A 5 7.95 10.47 -27.59
C ARG A 5 7.50 10.00 -26.20
N ASN A 6 8.27 9.12 -25.56
CA ASN A 6 7.96 8.64 -24.21
C ASN A 6 8.16 9.73 -23.15
N ILE A 7 9.19 10.58 -23.31
CA ILE A 7 9.40 11.73 -22.43
C ILE A 7 8.23 12.71 -22.53
N TYR A 8 7.74 13.03 -23.75
CA TYR A 8 6.55 13.87 -23.90
C TYR A 8 5.30 13.29 -23.24
N LYS A 9 5.07 11.99 -23.35
CA LYS A 9 3.96 11.32 -22.68
C LYS A 9 4.07 11.43 -21.15
N LEU A 10 5.26 11.25 -20.59
CA LEU A 10 5.50 11.39 -19.14
C LEU A 10 5.28 12.83 -18.68
N ILE A 11 5.73 13.81 -19.45
CA ILE A 11 5.52 15.24 -19.13
C ILE A 11 4.02 15.57 -19.15
N ILE A 12 3.29 15.12 -20.17
CA ILE A 12 1.83 15.34 -20.27
C ILE A 12 1.14 14.69 -19.06
N LEU A 13 1.50 13.46 -18.71
CA LEU A 13 0.94 12.77 -17.56
C LEU A 13 1.23 13.52 -16.25
N ALA A 14 2.46 13.99 -16.06
CA ALA A 14 2.84 14.78 -14.91
C ALA A 14 2.04 16.09 -14.81
N ILE A 15 1.82 16.77 -15.92
CA ILE A 15 1.00 17.99 -15.98
C ILE A 15 -0.46 17.66 -15.61
N ILE A 16 -1.03 16.59 -16.13
CA ILE A 16 -2.39 16.16 -15.79
C ILE A 16 -2.53 15.88 -14.29
N VAL A 17 -1.55 15.18 -13.69
CA VAL A 17 -1.55 14.90 -12.26
C VAL A 17 -1.47 16.19 -11.44
N LEU A 18 -0.58 17.12 -11.80
CA LEU A 18 -0.45 18.42 -11.14
C LEU A 18 -1.75 19.24 -11.24
N LEU A 19 -2.39 19.26 -12.40
CA LEU A 19 -3.69 19.92 -12.60
C LEU A 19 -4.79 19.27 -11.73
N ALA A 20 -4.84 17.94 -11.66
CA ALA A 20 -5.78 17.21 -10.81
C ALA A 20 -5.55 17.52 -9.31
N MET A 21 -4.30 17.59 -8.87
CA MET A 21 -3.96 17.99 -7.49
C MET A 21 -4.39 19.43 -7.19
N ALA A 22 -4.14 20.36 -8.10
CA ALA A 22 -4.58 21.76 -7.98
C ALA A 22 -6.11 21.87 -7.96
N ALA A 23 -6.78 21.13 -8.85
CA ALA A 23 -8.24 21.05 -8.87
C ALA A 23 -8.81 20.48 -7.57
N TYR A 24 -8.23 19.41 -7.02
CA TYR A 24 -8.63 18.86 -5.73
C TYR A 24 -8.52 19.88 -4.60
N MET A 25 -7.46 20.69 -4.60
CA MET A 25 -7.25 21.72 -3.57
C MET A 25 -8.20 22.90 -3.70
N THR A 26 -8.67 23.24 -4.91
CA THR A 26 -9.43 24.48 -5.18
C THR A 26 -10.93 24.26 -5.35
N ILE A 27 -11.37 23.16 -5.96
CA ILE A 27 -12.79 22.90 -6.25
C ILE A 27 -13.61 22.86 -4.95
N GLY A 28 -14.67 23.67 -4.89
CA GLY A 28 -15.60 23.72 -3.76
C GLY A 28 -15.07 24.47 -2.52
N VAL A 29 -13.91 25.10 -2.59
CA VAL A 29 -13.40 25.97 -1.53
C VAL A 29 -14.01 27.36 -1.67
N LYS A 30 -14.60 27.87 -0.57
CA LYS A 30 -15.14 29.22 -0.51
C LYS A 30 -14.02 30.22 -0.21
N PHE A 31 -13.38 30.74 -1.24
CA PHE A 31 -12.26 31.70 -1.11
C PHE A 31 -12.66 33.05 -0.49
N HIS A 32 -13.93 33.40 -0.52
CA HIS A 32 -14.40 34.65 0.05
C HIS A 32 -14.38 34.68 1.59
N ASN A 33 -14.34 33.51 2.25
CA ASN A 33 -14.27 33.40 3.70
C ASN A 33 -12.95 32.76 4.13
N GLU A 34 -12.06 33.57 4.71
CA GLU A 34 -10.71 33.14 5.10
C GLU A 34 -10.71 31.98 6.10
N ARG A 35 -11.66 31.93 7.04
CA ARG A 35 -11.77 30.83 8.01
C ARG A 35 -12.13 29.51 7.32
N LEU A 36 -13.09 29.54 6.39
CA LEU A 36 -13.51 28.35 5.64
C LEU A 36 -12.41 27.87 4.70
N MET A 37 -11.69 28.80 4.09
CA MET A 37 -10.55 28.50 3.24
C MET A 37 -9.45 27.77 4.04
N ARG A 38 -9.00 28.34 5.17
CA ARG A 38 -7.98 27.70 6.04
C ARG A 38 -8.43 26.32 6.54
N PHE A 39 -9.70 26.19 6.92
CA PHE A 39 -10.25 24.91 7.35
C PHE A 39 -10.24 23.87 6.21
N ALA A 40 -10.64 24.25 5.00
CA ALA A 40 -10.61 23.36 3.84
C ALA A 40 -9.18 22.89 3.53
N PHE A 41 -8.20 23.79 3.52
CA PHE A 41 -6.80 23.44 3.31
C PHE A 41 -6.24 22.54 4.41
N LYS A 42 -6.55 22.81 5.68
CA LYS A 42 -6.13 21.99 6.81
C LYS A 42 -6.58 20.52 6.69
N ILE A 43 -7.78 20.28 6.13
CA ILE A 43 -8.31 18.93 5.92
C ILE A 43 -7.76 18.30 4.64
N ARG A 44 -7.66 19.06 3.55
CA ARG A 44 -7.28 18.52 2.23
C ARG A 44 -5.80 18.24 2.10
N TYR A 45 -4.95 19.04 2.74
CA TYR A 45 -3.49 18.90 2.64
C TYR A 45 -2.98 17.53 3.10
N PRO A 46 -3.34 17.00 4.30
CA PRO A 46 -2.94 15.67 4.72
C PRO A 46 -3.45 14.57 3.79
N LYS A 47 -4.68 14.70 3.29
CA LYS A 47 -5.27 13.74 2.35
C LYS A 47 -4.50 13.68 1.04
N LEU A 48 -4.15 14.84 0.49
CA LEU A 48 -3.36 14.93 -0.74
C LEU A 48 -1.97 14.32 -0.56
N ILE A 49 -1.30 14.61 0.56
CA ILE A 49 0.00 14.00 0.87
C ILE A 49 -0.14 12.48 0.97
N ALA A 50 -1.15 11.97 1.68
CA ALA A 50 -1.40 10.54 1.79
C ALA A 50 -1.61 9.88 0.41
N MET A 51 -2.39 10.51 -0.48
CA MET A 51 -2.60 10.02 -1.84
C MET A 51 -1.29 9.95 -2.63
N VAL A 52 -0.44 10.98 -2.55
CA VAL A 52 0.85 11.03 -3.25
C VAL A 52 1.80 9.95 -2.71
N ILE A 53 1.91 9.82 -1.39
CA ILE A 53 2.76 8.80 -0.76
C ILE A 53 2.29 7.41 -1.16
N THR A 54 1.00 7.14 -1.08
CA THR A 54 0.41 5.84 -1.45
C THR A 54 0.68 5.51 -2.91
N ALA A 55 0.45 6.47 -3.82
CA ALA A 55 0.71 6.28 -5.26
C ALA A 55 2.19 6.01 -5.53
N PHE A 56 3.10 6.76 -4.91
CA PHE A 56 4.54 6.58 -5.03
C PHE A 56 4.98 5.21 -4.50
N THR A 57 4.49 4.80 -3.33
CA THR A 57 4.86 3.54 -2.69
C THR A 57 4.36 2.34 -3.48
N ILE A 58 3.08 2.34 -3.87
CA ILE A 58 2.49 1.24 -4.65
C ILE A 58 3.15 1.15 -6.04
N GLY A 59 3.35 2.30 -6.70
CA GLY A 59 4.02 2.35 -8.00
C GLY A 59 5.47 1.86 -7.92
N GLY A 60 6.22 2.36 -6.95
CA GLY A 60 7.60 1.93 -6.70
C GLY A 60 7.71 0.44 -6.39
N ALA A 61 6.90 -0.06 -5.45
CA ALA A 61 6.86 -1.49 -5.12
C ALA A 61 6.50 -2.35 -6.34
N SER A 62 5.55 -1.90 -7.17
CA SER A 62 5.17 -2.62 -8.39
C SER A 62 6.31 -2.67 -9.41
N ILE A 63 7.05 -1.57 -9.61
CA ILE A 63 8.20 -1.53 -10.53
C ILE A 63 9.31 -2.46 -10.04
N VAL A 64 9.66 -2.41 -8.75
CA VAL A 64 10.67 -3.31 -8.16
C VAL A 64 10.26 -4.76 -8.37
N PHE A 65 9.02 -5.08 -8.08
CA PHE A 65 8.49 -6.43 -8.21
C PHE A 65 8.49 -6.94 -9.65
N GLN A 66 8.06 -6.11 -10.61
CA GLN A 66 8.09 -6.41 -12.04
C GLN A 66 9.51 -6.62 -12.56
N SER A 67 10.46 -5.84 -12.06
CA SER A 67 11.88 -5.98 -12.43
C SER A 67 12.46 -7.31 -11.91
N VAL A 68 12.16 -7.70 -10.67
CA VAL A 68 12.63 -8.96 -10.08
C VAL A 68 12.07 -10.18 -10.81
N ILE A 69 10.79 -10.13 -11.18
CA ILE A 69 10.11 -11.23 -11.89
C ILE A 69 10.41 -11.18 -13.40
N ASN A 70 10.95 -10.06 -13.89
CA ASN A 70 11.13 -9.80 -15.33
C ASN A 70 9.81 -9.89 -16.13
N ASN A 71 8.73 -9.38 -15.54
CA ASN A 71 7.40 -9.38 -16.16
C ASN A 71 6.61 -8.13 -15.75
N THR A 72 6.17 -7.35 -16.72
CA THR A 72 5.49 -6.06 -16.52
C THR A 72 4.00 -6.18 -16.13
N ILE A 73 3.44 -7.36 -16.18
CA ILE A 73 2.01 -7.59 -15.88
C ILE A 73 1.81 -7.90 -14.37
N VAL A 74 2.81 -8.54 -13.76
CA VAL A 74 2.68 -9.04 -12.39
C VAL A 74 2.92 -7.91 -11.38
N THR A 75 2.00 -7.77 -10.43
CA THR A 75 2.10 -6.82 -9.32
C THR A 75 1.99 -7.56 -7.98
N PRO A 76 2.49 -6.99 -6.87
CA PRO A 76 2.35 -7.60 -5.55
C PRO A 76 0.91 -7.95 -5.16
N CYS A 77 -0.07 -7.16 -5.61
CA CYS A 77 -1.49 -7.41 -5.35
C CYS A 77 -1.97 -8.75 -5.93
N LEU A 78 -1.47 -9.15 -7.11
CA LEU A 78 -1.83 -10.42 -7.75
C LEU A 78 -1.32 -11.65 -6.98
N LEU A 79 -0.38 -11.47 -6.08
CA LEU A 79 0.13 -12.54 -5.21
C LEU A 79 -0.63 -12.67 -3.89
N GLY A 80 -1.74 -11.96 -3.72
CA GLY A 80 -2.55 -12.04 -2.52
C GLY A 80 -2.03 -11.22 -1.34
N MET A 81 -1.14 -10.25 -1.56
CA MET A 81 -0.65 -9.39 -0.48
C MET A 81 -1.78 -8.62 0.21
N ASN A 82 -2.81 -8.22 -0.54
CA ASN A 82 -3.98 -7.57 0.04
C ASN A 82 -4.78 -8.51 0.96
N SER A 83 -4.99 -9.75 0.51
CA SER A 83 -5.69 -10.77 1.32
C SER A 83 -4.87 -11.19 2.55
N LEU A 84 -3.55 -11.21 2.44
CA LEU A 84 -2.65 -11.43 3.58
C LEU A 84 -2.78 -10.29 4.61
N TYR A 85 -2.79 -9.04 4.17
CA TYR A 85 -2.99 -7.89 5.05
C TYR A 85 -4.33 -7.96 5.77
N THR A 86 -5.42 -8.21 5.05
CA THR A 86 -6.76 -8.32 5.65
C THR A 86 -6.84 -9.47 6.66
N LEU A 87 -6.19 -10.60 6.35
CA LEU A 87 -6.09 -11.73 7.29
C LEU A 87 -5.31 -11.35 8.55
N ILE A 88 -4.13 -10.72 8.41
CA ILE A 88 -3.30 -10.32 9.55
C ILE A 88 -4.05 -9.35 10.45
N HIS A 89 -4.64 -8.29 9.87
CA HIS A 89 -5.40 -7.31 10.64
C HIS A 89 -6.63 -7.95 11.33
N THR A 90 -7.35 -8.83 10.63
CA THR A 90 -8.46 -9.58 11.22
C THR A 90 -7.98 -10.45 12.38
N ALA A 91 -6.87 -11.14 12.23
CA ALA A 91 -6.29 -11.97 13.29
C ALA A 91 -5.86 -11.12 14.50
N VAL A 92 -5.24 -9.96 14.27
CA VAL A 92 -4.85 -9.02 15.34
C VAL A 92 -6.08 -8.59 16.14
N VAL A 93 -7.17 -8.17 15.46
CA VAL A 93 -8.41 -7.77 16.13
C VAL A 93 -9.05 -8.95 16.85
N PHE A 94 -9.09 -10.13 16.24
CA PHE A 94 -9.69 -11.34 16.81
C PHE A 94 -8.98 -11.84 18.09
N PHE A 95 -7.62 -11.86 18.08
CA PHE A 95 -6.86 -12.39 19.22
C PHE A 95 -6.60 -11.38 20.33
N LEU A 96 -6.46 -10.10 19.99
CA LEU A 96 -6.20 -9.06 20.99
C LEU A 96 -7.47 -8.39 21.50
N GLY A 97 -8.56 -8.49 20.76
CA GLY A 97 -9.82 -7.79 21.00
C GLY A 97 -9.80 -6.33 20.55
N SER A 98 -10.95 -5.84 20.08
CA SER A 98 -11.10 -4.44 19.63
C SER A 98 -10.88 -3.42 20.76
N GLY A 99 -11.04 -3.84 22.03
CA GLY A 99 -10.82 -3.01 23.22
C GLY A 99 -9.36 -2.90 23.66
N SER A 100 -8.41 -3.59 23.03
CA SER A 100 -7.02 -3.53 23.42
C SER A 100 -6.35 -2.21 22.98
N MET A 101 -5.40 -1.70 23.79
CA MET A 101 -4.67 -0.47 23.43
C MET A 101 -3.91 -0.59 22.10
N LEU A 102 -3.50 -1.79 21.73
CA LEU A 102 -2.81 -2.08 20.47
C LEU A 102 -3.72 -1.94 19.25
N VAL A 103 -5.03 -2.12 19.43
CA VAL A 103 -6.04 -1.99 18.35
C VAL A 103 -6.68 -0.61 18.36
N ILE A 104 -7.02 -0.06 19.54
CA ILE A 104 -7.65 1.26 19.67
C ILE A 104 -6.74 2.38 19.19
N ASN A 105 -5.45 2.30 19.49
CA ASN A 105 -4.50 3.31 19.05
C ASN A 105 -4.09 3.06 17.61
N ALA A 106 -4.59 3.91 16.69
CA ALA A 106 -4.35 3.76 15.25
C ALA A 106 -2.84 3.69 14.88
N ASN A 107 -1.97 4.39 15.60
CA ASN A 107 -0.53 4.37 15.34
C ASN A 107 0.09 3.05 15.77
N MET A 108 -0.32 2.50 16.93
CA MET A 108 0.15 1.19 17.41
C MET A 108 -0.38 0.05 16.54
N SER A 109 -1.66 0.11 16.16
CA SER A 109 -2.25 -0.87 15.25
C SER A 109 -1.52 -0.89 13.90
N PHE A 110 -1.29 0.29 13.32
CA PHE A 110 -0.52 0.41 12.08
C PHE A 110 0.91 -0.15 12.21
N ALA A 111 1.62 0.17 13.29
CA ALA A 111 2.98 -0.32 13.52
C ALA A 111 3.01 -1.85 13.69
N LEU A 112 2.05 -2.40 14.43
CA LEU A 112 1.90 -3.84 14.65
C LEU A 112 1.63 -4.57 13.33
N ASP A 113 0.64 -4.11 12.56
CA ASP A 113 0.31 -4.67 11.27
C ASP A 113 1.50 -4.62 10.30
N LEU A 114 2.21 -3.50 10.28
CA LEU A 114 3.39 -3.32 9.42
C LEU A 114 4.51 -4.30 9.76
N VAL A 115 4.80 -4.51 11.05
CA VAL A 115 5.84 -5.44 11.50
C VAL A 115 5.44 -6.88 11.17
N ILE A 116 4.22 -7.29 11.54
CA ILE A 116 3.73 -8.65 11.29
C ILE A 116 3.68 -8.91 9.78
N MET A 117 3.11 -7.97 9.01
CA MET A 117 3.05 -8.07 7.54
C MET A 117 4.44 -8.16 6.93
N GLY A 118 5.39 -7.34 7.38
CA GLY A 118 6.77 -7.35 6.89
C GLY A 118 7.44 -8.71 7.10
N VAL A 119 7.34 -9.28 8.30
CA VAL A 119 7.92 -10.59 8.62
C VAL A 119 7.23 -11.71 7.84
N VAL A 120 5.91 -11.80 7.93
CA VAL A 120 5.13 -12.89 7.33
C VAL A 120 5.22 -12.85 5.80
N ALA A 121 5.06 -11.67 5.19
CA ALA A 121 5.18 -11.52 3.74
C ALA A 121 6.58 -11.89 3.25
N THR A 122 7.63 -11.39 3.93
CA THR A 122 9.02 -11.72 3.55
C THR A 122 9.25 -13.22 3.59
N PHE A 123 8.80 -13.91 4.63
CA PHE A 123 8.95 -15.35 4.76
C PHE A 123 8.19 -16.11 3.66
N ILE A 124 6.90 -15.81 3.47
CA ILE A 124 6.05 -16.51 2.49
C ILE A 124 6.57 -16.28 1.07
N TYR A 125 6.83 -15.03 0.69
CA TYR A 125 7.20 -14.74 -0.69
C TYR A 125 8.64 -15.10 -1.02
N SER A 126 9.57 -15.05 -0.05
CA SER A 126 10.93 -15.59 -0.24
C SER A 126 10.90 -17.09 -0.52
N TYR A 127 10.09 -17.83 0.24
CA TYR A 127 9.90 -19.27 0.01
C TYR A 127 9.23 -19.55 -1.35
N LEU A 128 8.19 -18.79 -1.69
CA LEU A 128 7.49 -18.91 -2.97
C LEU A 128 8.44 -18.71 -4.16
N PHE A 129 9.24 -17.65 -4.15
CA PHE A 129 10.19 -17.40 -5.24
C PHE A 129 11.27 -18.48 -5.34
N LYS A 130 11.74 -19.01 -4.22
CA LYS A 130 12.70 -20.09 -4.18
C LYS A 130 12.15 -21.39 -4.80
N VAL A 131 10.92 -21.77 -4.44
CA VAL A 131 10.27 -23.00 -4.92
C VAL A 131 9.89 -22.91 -6.39
N THR A 132 9.46 -21.75 -6.85
CA THR A 132 9.03 -21.55 -8.24
C THR A 132 10.18 -21.28 -9.21
N ASN A 133 11.43 -21.20 -8.73
CA ASN A 133 12.59 -20.80 -9.52
C ASN A 133 12.32 -19.50 -10.34
N HIS A 134 11.58 -18.57 -9.78
CA HIS A 134 11.16 -17.31 -10.42
C HIS A 134 10.31 -17.50 -11.70
N ASN A 135 9.73 -18.68 -11.90
CA ASN A 135 8.83 -18.90 -13.03
C ASN A 135 7.51 -18.17 -12.84
N VAL A 136 7.26 -17.20 -13.70
CA VAL A 136 6.13 -16.26 -13.60
C VAL A 136 4.78 -16.98 -13.54
N LEU A 137 4.59 -18.01 -14.34
CA LEU A 137 3.33 -18.76 -14.38
C LEU A 137 3.04 -19.47 -13.05
N TYR A 138 4.05 -20.13 -12.47
CA TYR A 138 3.92 -20.77 -11.17
C TYR A 138 3.74 -19.75 -10.03
N VAL A 139 4.44 -18.62 -10.09
CA VAL A 139 4.29 -17.54 -9.13
C VAL A 139 2.85 -17.00 -9.11
N LEU A 140 2.27 -16.75 -10.29
CA LEU A 140 0.90 -16.30 -10.42
C LEU A 140 -0.13 -17.35 -9.95
N LEU A 141 0.07 -18.61 -10.37
CA LEU A 141 -0.81 -19.71 -9.97
C LEU A 141 -0.84 -19.86 -8.43
N ILE A 142 0.32 -19.94 -7.81
CA ILE A 142 0.42 -20.09 -6.36
C ILE A 142 -0.10 -18.81 -5.68
N GLY A 143 0.16 -17.63 -6.23
CA GLY A 143 -0.36 -16.36 -5.72
C GLY A 143 -1.89 -16.32 -5.66
N THR A 144 -2.58 -16.81 -6.69
CA THR A 144 -4.05 -16.89 -6.69
C THR A 144 -4.59 -17.91 -5.67
N VAL A 145 -3.90 -19.03 -5.51
CA VAL A 145 -4.22 -20.02 -4.47
C VAL A 145 -4.03 -19.44 -3.07
N LEU A 146 -2.91 -18.76 -2.83
CA LEU A 146 -2.64 -18.07 -1.55
C LEU A 146 -3.71 -17.01 -1.26
N THR A 147 -4.12 -16.23 -2.26
CA THR A 147 -5.19 -15.24 -2.13
C THR A 147 -6.47 -15.89 -1.61
N SER A 148 -6.89 -16.98 -2.23
CA SER A 148 -8.10 -17.73 -1.83
C SER A 148 -7.95 -18.35 -0.43
N PHE A 149 -6.77 -18.87 -0.12
CA PHE A 149 -6.46 -19.45 1.18
C PHE A 149 -6.54 -18.42 2.30
N PHE A 150 -5.87 -17.27 2.15
CA PHE A 150 -5.92 -16.19 3.13
C PHE A 150 -7.34 -15.64 3.32
N SER A 151 -8.06 -15.43 2.21
CA SER A 151 -9.46 -14.98 2.27
C SER A 151 -10.38 -15.96 2.95
N SER A 152 -10.17 -17.28 2.78
CA SER A 152 -10.95 -18.32 3.45
C SER A 152 -10.72 -18.33 4.96
N ILE A 153 -9.47 -18.21 5.40
CA ILE A 153 -9.14 -18.12 6.84
C ILE A 153 -9.75 -16.83 7.42
N GLN A 154 -9.55 -15.69 6.76
CA GLN A 154 -10.11 -14.41 7.18
C GLN A 154 -11.65 -14.48 7.32
N SER A 155 -12.33 -15.07 6.35
CA SER A 155 -13.79 -15.26 6.40
C SER A 155 -14.23 -16.20 7.52
N THR A 156 -13.43 -17.19 7.88
CA THR A 156 -13.69 -18.07 9.01
C THR A 156 -13.57 -17.32 10.33
N LEU A 157 -12.50 -16.54 10.51
CA LEU A 157 -12.30 -15.73 11.71
C LEU A 157 -13.44 -14.72 11.90
N THR A 158 -13.86 -14.02 10.84
CA THR A 158 -14.94 -13.04 10.91
C THR A 158 -16.30 -13.66 11.25
N ARG A 159 -16.55 -14.91 10.89
CA ARG A 159 -17.82 -15.62 11.22
C ARG A 159 -17.95 -15.99 12.69
N ILE A 160 -16.84 -16.20 13.38
CA ILE A 160 -16.82 -16.58 14.82
C ILE A 160 -16.49 -15.38 15.71
N MET A 161 -16.21 -14.21 15.13
CA MET A 161 -15.93 -12.96 15.84
C MET A 161 -17.18 -12.38 16.48
N ASP A 162 -17.02 -11.69 17.62
CA ASP A 162 -18.12 -10.93 18.23
C ASP A 162 -18.60 -9.83 17.26
N PRO A 163 -19.92 -9.61 17.13
CA PRO A 163 -20.47 -8.58 16.24
C PRO A 163 -19.90 -7.18 16.44
N ASN A 164 -19.64 -6.78 17.68
CA ASN A 164 -19.08 -5.45 17.97
C ASN A 164 -17.61 -5.33 17.48
N GLU A 165 -16.84 -6.42 17.60
CA GLU A 165 -15.48 -6.48 17.08
C GLU A 165 -15.47 -6.49 15.56
N TYR A 166 -16.42 -7.17 14.94
CA TYR A 166 -16.58 -7.18 13.49
C TYR A 166 -16.89 -5.80 12.92
N ASP A 167 -17.76 -5.02 13.57
CA ASP A 167 -18.06 -3.64 13.14
C ASP A 167 -16.80 -2.75 13.23
N THR A 168 -16.01 -2.91 14.28
CA THR A 168 -14.73 -2.20 14.44
C THR A 168 -13.75 -2.61 13.33
N LEU A 169 -13.65 -3.90 13.05
CA LEU A 169 -12.82 -4.44 11.97
C LEU A 169 -13.22 -3.86 10.61
N LEU A 170 -14.52 -3.84 10.28
CA LEU A 170 -15.02 -3.30 9.01
C LEU A 170 -14.60 -1.84 8.81
N THR A 171 -14.71 -1.03 9.84
CA THR A 171 -14.32 0.39 9.76
C THR A 171 -12.83 0.59 9.53
N SER A 172 -11.99 -0.30 10.05
CA SER A 172 -10.53 -0.24 9.88
C SER A 172 -10.04 -0.80 8.54
N LEU A 173 -10.73 -1.82 7.99
CA LEU A 173 -10.37 -2.44 6.70
C LEU A 173 -10.80 -1.62 5.48
N VAL A 174 -11.76 -0.70 5.63
CA VAL A 174 -12.17 0.17 4.53
C VAL A 174 -11.10 1.22 4.27
N ALA A 175 -10.29 0.98 3.25
CA ALA A 175 -9.29 1.96 2.81
C ALA A 175 -9.98 3.25 2.35
N SER A 176 -9.73 4.35 3.04
CA SER A 176 -10.35 5.64 2.74
C SER A 176 -9.39 6.79 3.01
N PHE A 177 -9.35 7.75 2.05
CA PHE A 177 -8.69 9.02 2.26
C PHE A 177 -9.59 10.06 2.95
N SER A 178 -10.79 9.67 3.41
CA SER A 178 -11.72 10.60 4.07
C SER A 178 -11.26 10.97 5.47
N ASN A 179 -10.67 10.03 6.20
CA ASN A 179 -10.13 10.25 7.54
C ASN A 179 -8.66 9.80 7.58
N VAL A 180 -7.75 10.75 7.42
CA VAL A 180 -6.31 10.48 7.37
C VAL A 180 -5.66 10.94 8.66
N ASN A 181 -4.93 10.03 9.32
CA ASN A 181 -4.11 10.34 10.48
C ASN A 181 -2.76 10.92 10.05
N SER A 182 -2.51 12.19 10.41
CA SER A 182 -1.28 12.89 10.04
C SER A 182 -0.02 12.28 10.67
N GLU A 183 -0.13 11.65 11.84
CA GLU A 183 1.00 11.01 12.52
C GLU A 183 1.46 9.77 11.73
N ILE A 184 0.51 8.97 11.23
CA ILE A 184 0.79 7.80 10.39
C ILE A 184 1.47 8.23 9.08
N ILE A 185 1.09 9.38 8.50
CA ILE A 185 1.75 9.91 7.30
C ILE A 185 3.25 10.15 7.56
N ILE A 186 3.57 10.83 8.66
CA ILE A 186 4.97 11.14 9.00
C ILE A 186 5.75 9.85 9.25
N PHE A 187 5.16 8.94 10.00
CA PHE A 187 5.77 7.63 10.28
C PHE A 187 6.02 6.83 9.00
N SER A 188 5.03 6.79 8.10
CA SER A 188 5.16 6.13 6.79
C SER A 188 6.27 6.75 5.93
N LEU A 189 6.38 8.09 5.91
CA LEU A 189 7.46 8.77 5.17
C LEU A 189 8.84 8.40 5.69
N ILE A 190 9.01 8.34 7.01
CA ILE A 190 10.28 7.94 7.63
C ILE A 190 10.65 6.51 7.24
N ILE A 191 9.69 5.58 7.30
CA ILE A 191 9.91 4.17 6.93
C ILE A 191 10.27 4.05 5.45
N ILE A 192 9.53 4.71 4.56
CA ILE A 192 9.79 4.67 3.12
C ILE A 192 11.19 5.23 2.82
N ALA A 193 11.55 6.37 3.44
CA ALA A 193 12.88 6.95 3.28
C ALA A 193 13.98 6.00 3.80
N ALA A 194 13.77 5.37 4.95
CA ALA A 194 14.70 4.38 5.50
C ALA A 194 14.88 3.19 4.56
N ILE A 195 13.79 2.64 4.02
CA ILE A 195 13.83 1.52 3.06
C ILE A 195 14.62 1.93 1.81
N ILE A 196 14.34 3.10 1.23
CA ILE A 196 15.05 3.58 0.04
C ILE A 196 16.55 3.74 0.32
N VAL A 197 16.93 4.28 1.49
CA VAL A 197 18.34 4.49 1.86
C VAL A 197 19.05 3.15 2.10
N ILE A 198 18.41 2.22 2.81
CA ILE A 198 18.99 0.91 3.12
C ILE A 198 19.18 0.10 1.83
N PHE A 199 18.18 0.04 0.99
CA PHE A 199 18.16 -0.78 -0.23
C PHE A 199 18.58 0.01 -1.50
N ARG A 200 19.23 1.17 -1.35
CA ARG A 200 19.64 1.99 -2.50
C ARG A 200 20.54 1.27 -3.50
N LYS A 201 21.40 0.36 -3.02
CA LYS A 201 22.31 -0.41 -3.89
C LYS A 201 21.55 -1.45 -4.69
N GLU A 202 20.66 -2.17 -4.04
CA GLU A 202 19.79 -3.18 -4.65
C GLU A 202 18.84 -2.53 -5.67
N LEU A 203 18.28 -1.37 -5.34
CA LEU A 203 17.45 -0.59 -6.27
C LEU A 203 18.21 -0.13 -7.50
N ALA A 204 19.48 0.29 -7.34
CA ALA A 204 20.32 0.66 -8.49
C ALA A 204 20.71 -0.55 -9.36
N MET A 205 20.72 -1.76 -8.82
CA MET A 205 20.99 -2.97 -9.59
C MET A 205 19.80 -3.45 -10.43
N LEU A 206 18.58 -2.96 -10.17
CA LEU A 206 17.40 -3.34 -10.95
C LEU A 206 17.51 -2.97 -12.42
N ASP A 207 18.15 -1.84 -12.75
CA ASP A 207 18.41 -1.45 -14.14
C ASP A 207 19.28 -2.47 -14.86
N VAL A 208 20.27 -3.05 -14.18
CA VAL A 208 21.15 -4.09 -14.73
C VAL A 208 20.40 -5.40 -14.95
N LEU A 209 19.50 -5.77 -14.06
CA LEU A 209 18.66 -6.96 -14.18
C LEU A 209 17.73 -6.89 -15.40
N THR A 210 17.25 -5.71 -15.75
CA THR A 210 16.37 -5.51 -16.92
C THR A 210 17.12 -5.43 -18.24
N LEU A 211 18.43 -5.11 -18.23
CA LEU A 211 19.28 -5.00 -19.41
C LEU A 211 20.02 -6.31 -19.75
N GLY A 212 20.10 -7.25 -18.83
CA GLY A 212 20.97 -8.42 -18.88
C GLY A 212 20.35 -9.71 -19.42
N LYS A 213 19.26 -9.64 -20.19
CA LYS A 213 18.69 -10.80 -20.88
C LYS A 213 18.26 -10.47 -22.30
#